data_5c5f7677676250166396b4dd2ccdb148
#
_entry.id   5c5f7677676250166396b4dd2ccdb148
#
_cell.length_a   1.000
_cell.length_b   1.000
_cell.length_c   1.000
_cell.angle_alpha   90.00
_cell.angle_beta   90.00
_cell.angle_gamma   90.00
#
_symmetry.space_group_name_H-M   'P 1'
#
loop_
_entity.id
_entity.type
_entity.pdbx_description
1 polymer ?
#
loop_
_entity_poly.entity_id
_entity_poly.type
_entity_poly.pdbx_seq_one_letter_code
_entity_poly.pdbx_strand_id
1 'polypeptide(L)'
;MKKVRKAIIPAAGLGTRFLPATKAMPKEMLPIVDKPTIQYIVEEAIESGIEDIIIVTGKGKRAIEDHFDHSFELEQSLLEKGKHEMLEKVQASSKINIHYIRQKEPKGLGHAVWCARKFIGNEPFAVLLGDDIVQAKTPCLRQLMDQYEGTQSSVIGVQTVPENETHRYGIIDPIEQSNRRYQVRQFVEKPAQGTAPSNLAIMGRYVLTPEIFMFLENQQTGAGGEIQLTDAIQRLNEIQRVFAYDFEGTRYDVGEKLGFIKTTIEVALQQTELKEELIDYIRALAMKESVHV
;
A
#
# COMPACT_ATOMS: atom_id res chain seq x y z
N MET A 1 -4.91 -14.58 22.46
CA MET A 1 -4.91 -13.41 21.55
C MET A 1 -4.66 -13.90 20.15
N LYS A 2 -5.47 -13.49 19.18
CA LYS A 2 -5.24 -13.84 17.77
C LYS A 2 -4.15 -12.93 17.22
N LYS A 3 -3.15 -13.50 16.54
CA LYS A 3 -2.08 -12.74 15.88
C LYS A 3 -2.45 -12.43 14.44
N VAL A 4 -1.97 -11.30 13.92
CA VAL A 4 -2.07 -10.96 12.50
C VAL A 4 -1.00 -11.74 11.74
N ARG A 5 -1.39 -12.66 10.88
CA ARG A 5 -0.48 -13.50 10.09
C ARG A 5 -0.72 -13.39 8.60
N LYS A 6 -1.87 -12.86 8.20
CA LYS A 6 -2.32 -12.78 6.81
C LYS A 6 -2.39 -11.35 6.35
N ALA A 7 -1.99 -11.09 5.12
CA ALA A 7 -2.13 -9.79 4.50
C ALA A 7 -2.85 -9.87 3.16
N ILE A 8 -3.67 -8.88 2.87
CA ILE A 8 -4.30 -8.66 1.57
C ILE A 8 -3.62 -7.46 0.89
N ILE A 9 -3.16 -7.65 -0.34
CA ILE A 9 -2.63 -6.58 -1.19
C ILE A 9 -3.58 -6.40 -2.38
N PRO A 10 -4.44 -5.38 -2.39
CA PRO A 10 -5.32 -5.08 -3.52
C PRO A 10 -4.51 -4.55 -4.71
N ALA A 11 -4.55 -5.26 -5.84
CA ALA A 11 -3.84 -4.93 -7.08
C ALA A 11 -4.73 -5.07 -8.33
N ALA A 12 -6.04 -4.92 -8.20
CA ALA A 12 -7.00 -5.10 -9.30
C ALA A 12 -7.38 -3.78 -10.02
N GLY A 13 -6.89 -2.64 -9.56
CA GLY A 13 -7.20 -1.32 -10.12
C GLY A 13 -6.69 -1.14 -11.55
N LEU A 14 -7.38 -0.32 -12.35
CA LEU A 14 -7.08 -0.11 -13.78
C LEU A 14 -5.83 0.73 -14.05
N GLY A 15 -5.35 1.50 -13.07
CA GLY A 15 -4.13 2.31 -13.20
C GLY A 15 -4.24 3.46 -14.19
N THR A 16 -5.43 4.05 -14.38
CA THR A 16 -5.73 5.06 -15.42
C THR A 16 -4.87 6.32 -15.35
N ARG A 17 -4.36 6.68 -14.16
CA ARG A 17 -3.49 7.85 -13.96
C ARG A 17 -2.16 7.76 -14.70
N PHE A 18 -1.70 6.54 -15.00
CA PHE A 18 -0.43 6.26 -15.68
C PHE A 18 -0.60 5.82 -17.15
N LEU A 19 -1.77 6.02 -17.74
CA LEU A 19 -1.94 5.80 -19.17
C LEU A 19 -1.03 6.75 -19.98
N PRO A 20 -0.43 6.28 -21.09
CA PRO A 20 -0.67 4.96 -21.74
C PRO A 20 0.16 3.78 -21.18
N ALA A 21 1.14 4.00 -20.30
CA ALA A 21 2.03 2.93 -19.81
C ALA A 21 1.26 1.74 -19.21
N THR A 22 0.20 2.03 -18.44
CA THR A 22 -0.61 1.00 -17.78
C THR A 22 -1.67 0.34 -18.66
N LYS A 23 -1.66 0.62 -19.98
CA LYS A 23 -2.53 -0.09 -20.95
C LYS A 23 -2.20 -1.58 -21.03
N ALA A 24 -0.90 -1.93 -20.97
CA ALA A 24 -0.41 -3.30 -21.11
C ALA A 24 0.33 -3.82 -19.86
N MET A 25 0.64 -2.94 -18.90
CA MET A 25 1.39 -3.28 -17.70
C MET A 25 0.60 -2.85 -16.44
N PRO A 26 0.52 -3.69 -15.39
CA PRO A 26 -0.03 -3.29 -14.11
C PRO A 26 0.69 -2.06 -13.54
N LYS A 27 -0.04 -1.10 -12.96
CA LYS A 27 0.59 0.05 -12.29
C LYS A 27 1.54 -0.39 -11.16
N GLU A 28 1.22 -1.50 -10.54
CA GLU A 28 1.97 -2.12 -9.45
C GLU A 28 3.33 -2.68 -9.90
N MET A 29 3.52 -2.85 -11.23
CA MET A 29 4.77 -3.28 -11.86
C MET A 29 5.61 -2.11 -12.38
N LEU A 30 5.17 -0.87 -12.22
CA LEU A 30 6.00 0.29 -12.54
C LEU A 30 7.22 0.28 -11.61
N PRO A 31 8.45 0.34 -12.18
CA PRO A 31 9.67 0.22 -11.39
C PRO A 31 10.07 1.53 -10.74
N ILE A 32 10.42 1.49 -9.47
CA ILE A 32 11.15 2.54 -8.78
C ILE A 32 12.62 2.16 -8.85
N VAL A 33 13.36 2.80 -9.74
CA VAL A 33 14.70 2.43 -10.19
C VAL A 33 14.67 1.04 -10.85
N ASP A 34 14.96 -0.02 -10.13
CA ASP A 34 15.05 -1.42 -10.62
C ASP A 34 14.08 -2.39 -9.94
N LYS A 35 13.26 -1.91 -8.98
CA LYS A 35 12.35 -2.74 -8.20
C LYS A 35 10.88 -2.32 -8.44
N PRO A 36 9.98 -3.25 -8.84
CA PRO A 36 8.56 -2.96 -8.99
C PRO A 36 7.92 -2.47 -7.69
N THR A 37 6.99 -1.52 -7.80
CA THR A 37 6.29 -0.94 -6.64
C THR A 37 5.70 -1.99 -5.70
N ILE A 38 5.08 -3.04 -6.26
CA ILE A 38 4.43 -4.09 -5.46
C ILE A 38 5.42 -4.88 -4.62
N GLN A 39 6.69 -4.99 -5.03
CA GLN A 39 7.70 -5.71 -4.27
C GLN A 39 8.02 -5.00 -2.95
N TYR A 40 8.05 -3.66 -2.91
CA TYR A 40 8.21 -2.90 -1.66
C TYR A 40 7.11 -3.22 -0.65
N ILE A 41 5.87 -3.38 -1.15
CA ILE A 41 4.71 -3.67 -0.30
C ILE A 41 4.76 -5.09 0.26
N VAL A 42 5.18 -6.04 -0.57
CA VAL A 42 5.35 -7.45 -0.18
C VAL A 42 6.49 -7.60 0.83
N GLU A 43 7.63 -6.93 0.59
CA GLU A 43 8.77 -6.92 1.51
C GLU A 43 8.37 -6.34 2.88
N GLU A 44 7.66 -5.23 2.92
CA GLU A 44 7.14 -4.64 4.18
C GLU A 44 6.26 -5.63 4.95
N ALA A 45 5.38 -6.36 4.26
CA ALA A 45 4.53 -7.36 4.89
C ALA A 45 5.36 -8.48 5.55
N ILE A 46 6.36 -8.99 4.84
CA ILE A 46 7.26 -10.05 5.33
C ILE A 46 8.08 -9.56 6.53
N GLU A 47 8.71 -8.39 6.42
CA GLU A 47 9.49 -7.77 7.49
C GLU A 47 8.64 -7.49 8.73
N SER A 48 7.34 -7.30 8.56
CA SER A 48 6.39 -7.16 9.66
C SER A 48 6.00 -8.47 10.33
N GLY A 49 6.37 -9.63 9.73
CA GLY A 49 6.06 -10.96 10.27
C GLY A 49 4.77 -11.57 9.72
N ILE A 50 4.30 -11.15 8.54
CA ILE A 50 3.20 -11.80 7.83
C ILE A 50 3.68 -13.14 7.26
N GLU A 51 2.87 -14.17 7.44
CA GLU A 51 3.14 -15.55 7.02
C GLU A 51 2.51 -15.86 5.64
N ASP A 52 1.29 -15.36 5.40
CA ASP A 52 0.54 -15.59 4.17
C ASP A 52 0.14 -14.27 3.50
N ILE A 53 0.52 -14.07 2.25
CA ILE A 53 0.18 -12.88 1.47
C ILE A 53 -0.83 -13.26 0.38
N ILE A 54 -1.93 -12.49 0.30
CA ILE A 54 -2.94 -12.62 -0.74
C ILE A 54 -2.91 -11.38 -1.62
N ILE A 55 -2.54 -11.53 -2.88
CA ILE A 55 -2.67 -10.46 -3.86
C ILE A 55 -4.01 -10.61 -4.56
N VAL A 56 -4.86 -9.58 -4.46
CA VAL A 56 -6.15 -9.56 -5.16
C VAL A 56 -5.93 -8.90 -6.51
N THR A 57 -5.86 -9.73 -7.57
CA THR A 57 -5.58 -9.31 -8.95
C THR A 57 -6.84 -9.07 -9.77
N GLY A 58 -6.69 -8.40 -10.92
CA GLY A 58 -7.72 -8.19 -11.93
C GLY A 58 -7.35 -8.75 -13.30
N LYS A 59 -8.12 -8.40 -14.32
CA LYS A 59 -7.79 -8.74 -15.70
C LYS A 59 -6.51 -8.01 -16.14
N GLY A 60 -5.59 -8.73 -16.81
CA GLY A 60 -4.35 -8.15 -17.35
C GLY A 60 -3.25 -7.94 -16.31
N LYS A 61 -3.31 -8.59 -15.14
CA LYS A 61 -2.34 -8.45 -14.03
C LYS A 61 -1.33 -9.59 -13.93
N ARG A 62 -1.21 -10.46 -14.96
CA ARG A 62 -0.33 -11.64 -14.96
C ARG A 62 1.13 -11.32 -14.66
N ALA A 63 1.63 -10.17 -15.11
CA ALA A 63 3.00 -9.74 -14.81
C ALA A 63 3.33 -9.66 -13.30
N ILE A 64 2.32 -9.50 -12.43
CA ILE A 64 2.51 -9.56 -10.97
C ILE A 64 2.79 -11.00 -10.53
N GLU A 65 2.06 -11.96 -11.10
CA GLU A 65 2.24 -13.39 -10.82
C GLU A 65 3.62 -13.84 -11.31
N ASP A 66 3.93 -13.53 -12.58
CA ASP A 66 5.21 -13.87 -13.22
C ASP A 66 6.43 -13.27 -12.48
N HIS A 67 6.28 -12.11 -11.81
CA HIS A 67 7.36 -11.46 -11.05
C HIS A 67 7.75 -12.22 -9.77
N PHE A 68 6.80 -12.85 -9.12
CA PHE A 68 7.03 -13.59 -7.88
C PHE A 68 7.21 -15.10 -8.13
N ASP A 69 7.02 -15.57 -9.33
CA ASP A 69 7.29 -16.95 -9.73
C ASP A 69 8.78 -17.17 -10.05
N HIS A 70 9.23 -18.41 -9.98
CA HIS A 70 10.57 -18.79 -10.41
C HIS A 70 10.76 -18.61 -11.92
N SER A 71 11.84 -17.94 -12.30
CA SER A 71 12.26 -17.79 -13.70
C SER A 71 13.45 -18.70 -13.99
N PHE A 72 13.19 -20.01 -14.12
CA PHE A 72 14.21 -21.04 -14.24
C PHE A 72 15.26 -20.75 -15.32
N GLU A 73 14.82 -20.35 -16.53
CA GLU A 73 15.73 -20.04 -17.63
C GLU A 73 16.64 -18.85 -17.35
N LEU A 74 16.09 -17.79 -16.71
CA LEU A 74 16.86 -16.63 -16.33
C LEU A 74 17.85 -16.98 -15.21
N GLU A 75 17.41 -17.67 -14.18
CA GLU A 75 18.24 -18.09 -13.04
C GLU A 75 19.40 -18.96 -13.52
N GLN A 76 19.16 -19.93 -14.40
CA GLN A 76 20.19 -20.78 -14.98
C GLN A 76 21.18 -19.96 -15.82
N SER A 77 20.70 -19.05 -16.68
CA SER A 77 21.58 -18.18 -17.47
C SER A 77 22.47 -17.29 -16.63
N LEU A 78 21.94 -16.76 -15.50
CA LEU A 78 22.74 -15.94 -14.57
C LEU A 78 23.80 -16.78 -13.85
N LEU A 79 23.44 -18.01 -13.45
CA LEU A 79 24.37 -18.94 -12.82
C LEU A 79 25.52 -19.30 -13.77
N GLU A 80 25.22 -19.69 -15.01
CA GLU A 80 26.22 -20.06 -16.04
C GLU A 80 27.17 -18.89 -16.37
N LYS A 81 26.68 -17.63 -16.29
CA LYS A 81 27.46 -16.41 -16.53
C LYS A 81 28.20 -15.90 -15.28
N GLY A 82 28.10 -16.59 -14.14
CA GLY A 82 28.71 -16.18 -12.88
C GLY A 82 28.15 -14.88 -12.28
N LYS A 83 26.93 -14.48 -12.66
CA LYS A 83 26.27 -13.25 -12.18
C LYS A 83 25.51 -13.49 -10.87
N HIS A 84 26.24 -13.86 -9.81
CA HIS A 84 25.66 -14.30 -8.54
C HIS A 84 24.80 -13.24 -7.85
N GLU A 85 25.23 -11.99 -7.81
CA GLU A 85 24.44 -10.91 -7.18
C GLU A 85 23.06 -10.70 -7.87
N MET A 86 23.02 -10.77 -9.21
CA MET A 86 21.77 -10.70 -9.96
C MET A 86 20.88 -11.92 -9.71
N LEU A 87 21.49 -13.11 -9.62
CA LEU A 87 20.79 -14.35 -9.33
C LEU A 87 20.14 -14.28 -7.93
N GLU A 88 20.85 -13.79 -6.92
CA GLU A 88 20.31 -13.61 -5.58
C GLU A 88 19.14 -12.64 -5.56
N LYS A 89 19.23 -11.51 -6.28
CA LYS A 89 18.12 -10.54 -6.42
C LYS A 89 16.87 -11.17 -7.05
N VAL A 90 17.03 -11.96 -8.11
CA VAL A 90 15.92 -12.65 -8.78
C VAL A 90 15.31 -13.70 -7.88
N GLN A 91 16.12 -14.53 -7.24
CA GLN A 91 15.64 -15.57 -6.34
C GLN A 91 14.98 -15.05 -5.06
N ALA A 92 15.37 -13.87 -4.59
CA ALA A 92 14.77 -13.27 -3.40
C ALA A 92 13.27 -13.00 -3.58
N SER A 93 12.83 -12.58 -4.78
CA SER A 93 11.40 -12.36 -5.08
C SER A 93 10.59 -13.65 -5.12
N SER A 94 11.20 -14.77 -5.55
CA SER A 94 10.50 -16.06 -5.75
C SER A 94 10.37 -16.90 -4.47
N LYS A 95 11.04 -16.52 -3.37
CA LYS A 95 11.00 -17.27 -2.09
C LYS A 95 9.75 -17.00 -1.25
N ILE A 96 8.86 -16.15 -1.73
CA ILE A 96 7.73 -15.63 -0.98
C ILE A 96 6.49 -16.44 -1.31
N ASN A 97 5.79 -16.96 -0.29
CA ASN A 97 4.51 -17.64 -0.48
C ASN A 97 3.40 -16.62 -0.72
N ILE A 98 2.97 -16.47 -1.98
CA ILE A 98 1.91 -15.57 -2.38
C ILE A 98 0.73 -16.37 -2.95
N HIS A 99 -0.46 -16.03 -2.50
CA HIS A 99 -1.72 -16.54 -3.04
C HIS A 99 -2.40 -15.48 -3.90
N TYR A 100 -3.01 -15.88 -4.99
CA TYR A 100 -3.69 -14.97 -5.90
C TYR A 100 -5.19 -15.21 -5.90
N ILE A 101 -5.96 -14.14 -5.68
CA ILE A 101 -7.42 -14.15 -5.76
C ILE A 101 -7.84 -13.13 -6.80
N ARG A 102 -8.78 -13.50 -7.67
CA ARG A 102 -9.22 -12.61 -8.73
C ARG A 102 -10.45 -11.81 -8.34
N GLN A 103 -10.34 -10.49 -8.38
CA GLN A 103 -11.48 -9.60 -8.42
C GLN A 103 -12.02 -9.56 -9.87
N LYS A 104 -13.17 -10.20 -10.11
CA LYS A 104 -13.72 -10.32 -11.47
C LYS A 104 -14.26 -9.00 -12.02
N GLU A 105 -14.77 -8.15 -11.14
CA GLU A 105 -15.35 -6.83 -11.45
C GLU A 105 -14.70 -5.76 -10.56
N PRO A 106 -14.22 -4.63 -11.14
CA PRO A 106 -13.54 -3.58 -10.37
C PRO A 106 -14.55 -2.70 -9.62
N LYS A 107 -15.15 -3.25 -8.55
CA LYS A 107 -16.18 -2.58 -7.74
C LYS A 107 -15.62 -1.76 -6.57
N GLY A 108 -14.34 -1.45 -6.54
CA GLY A 108 -13.71 -0.66 -5.49
C GLY A 108 -12.88 -1.46 -4.50
N LEU A 109 -12.22 -0.74 -3.58
CA LEU A 109 -11.27 -1.29 -2.61
C LEU A 109 -11.95 -2.26 -1.62
N GLY A 110 -13.11 -1.89 -1.07
CA GLY A 110 -13.86 -2.75 -0.16
C GLY A 110 -14.22 -4.09 -0.80
N HIS A 111 -14.61 -4.07 -2.09
CA HIS A 111 -14.89 -5.30 -2.83
C HIS A 111 -13.63 -6.16 -3.04
N ALA A 112 -12.47 -5.56 -3.29
CA ALA A 112 -11.22 -6.30 -3.41
C ALA A 112 -10.90 -7.04 -2.09
N VAL A 113 -11.02 -6.36 -0.95
CA VAL A 113 -10.83 -6.96 0.38
C VAL A 113 -11.86 -8.08 0.61
N TRP A 114 -13.12 -7.86 0.27
CA TRP A 114 -14.19 -8.87 0.41
C TRP A 114 -13.93 -10.14 -0.42
N CYS A 115 -13.31 -10.03 -1.60
CA CYS A 115 -12.96 -11.19 -2.42
C CYS A 115 -12.04 -12.17 -1.69
N ALA A 116 -11.19 -11.71 -0.79
CA ALA A 116 -10.26 -12.54 -0.03
C ALA A 116 -10.84 -13.16 1.25
N ARG A 117 -12.10 -12.88 1.62
CA ARG A 117 -12.70 -13.27 2.90
C ARG A 117 -12.63 -14.77 3.23
N LYS A 118 -12.78 -15.63 2.22
CA LYS A 118 -12.73 -17.09 2.43
C LYS A 118 -11.33 -17.58 2.82
N PHE A 119 -10.30 -16.90 2.34
CA PHE A 119 -8.92 -17.19 2.70
C PHE A 119 -8.58 -16.65 4.09
N ILE A 120 -9.06 -15.47 4.43
CA ILE A 120 -8.87 -14.88 5.76
C ILE A 120 -9.61 -15.70 6.83
N GLY A 121 -10.82 -16.12 6.53
CA GLY A 121 -11.65 -16.83 7.52
C GLY A 121 -12.01 -15.94 8.70
N ASN A 122 -11.80 -16.43 9.91
CA ASN A 122 -12.11 -15.73 11.17
C ASN A 122 -10.84 -15.28 11.90
N GLU A 123 -9.87 -14.72 11.16
CA GLU A 123 -8.60 -14.23 11.70
C GLU A 123 -8.46 -12.71 11.45
N PRO A 124 -7.71 -11.98 12.34
CA PRO A 124 -7.31 -10.63 12.04
C PRO A 124 -6.32 -10.64 10.87
N PHE A 125 -6.32 -9.60 10.07
CA PHE A 125 -5.52 -9.51 8.87
C PHE A 125 -5.06 -8.09 8.58
N ALA A 126 -4.00 -7.97 7.81
CA ALA A 126 -3.51 -6.70 7.30
C ALA A 126 -4.08 -6.40 5.91
N VAL A 127 -4.19 -5.12 5.57
CA VAL A 127 -4.39 -4.64 4.19
C VAL A 127 -3.31 -3.61 3.89
N LEU A 128 -2.59 -3.81 2.77
CA LEU A 128 -1.56 -2.88 2.30
C LEU A 128 -1.90 -2.44 0.88
N LEU A 129 -2.06 -1.14 0.67
CA LEU A 129 -2.30 -0.59 -0.67
C LEU A 129 -1.00 -0.51 -1.46
N GLY A 130 -1.08 -0.89 -2.73
CA GLY A 130 0.08 -1.00 -3.63
C GLY A 130 0.63 0.32 -4.15
N ASP A 131 0.02 1.44 -3.82
CA ASP A 131 0.43 2.78 -4.25
C ASP A 131 0.95 3.68 -3.10
N ASP A 132 1.09 3.12 -1.90
CA ASP A 132 1.70 3.77 -0.75
C ASP A 132 2.96 3.01 -0.32
N ILE A 133 4.14 3.56 -0.52
CA ILE A 133 5.39 3.03 0.02
C ILE A 133 5.72 3.79 1.31
N VAL A 134 6.13 3.08 2.35
CA VAL A 134 6.58 3.71 3.60
C VAL A 134 7.99 3.23 3.93
N GLN A 135 8.91 4.18 4.07
CA GLN A 135 10.25 3.93 4.59
C GLN A 135 10.31 4.32 6.06
N ALA A 136 10.63 3.37 6.91
CA ALA A 136 10.73 3.56 8.34
C ALA A 136 11.74 2.58 8.96
N LYS A 137 12.26 2.90 10.15
CA LYS A 137 13.15 1.99 10.90
C LYS A 137 12.42 0.72 11.33
N THR A 138 11.17 0.84 11.76
CA THR A 138 10.24 -0.25 12.01
C THR A 138 9.19 -0.21 10.92
N PRO A 139 8.95 -1.29 10.15
CA PRO A 139 7.96 -1.30 9.10
C PRO A 139 6.61 -0.73 9.57
N CYS A 140 5.95 0.07 8.72
CA CYS A 140 4.69 0.71 9.09
C CYS A 140 3.64 -0.31 9.52
N LEU A 141 3.51 -1.41 8.79
CA LEU A 141 2.59 -2.47 9.17
C LEU A 141 2.94 -3.08 10.54
N ARG A 142 4.22 -3.27 10.88
CA ARG A 142 4.63 -3.78 12.19
C ARG A 142 4.20 -2.84 13.30
N GLN A 143 4.35 -1.53 13.11
CA GLN A 143 3.88 -0.54 14.09
C GLN A 143 2.36 -0.66 14.35
N LEU A 144 1.55 -0.86 13.30
CA LEU A 144 0.11 -1.07 13.45
C LEU A 144 -0.22 -2.40 14.14
N MET A 145 0.52 -3.46 13.82
CA MET A 145 0.36 -4.77 14.45
C MET A 145 0.65 -4.72 15.95
N ASP A 146 1.67 -3.96 16.37
CA ASP A 146 1.97 -3.73 17.78
C ASP A 146 0.80 -3.03 18.52
N GLN A 147 0.15 -2.06 17.86
CA GLN A 147 -1.06 -1.43 18.40
C GLN A 147 -2.24 -2.41 18.49
N TYR A 148 -2.40 -3.26 17.48
CA TYR A 148 -3.41 -4.31 17.47
C TYR A 148 -3.18 -5.32 18.61
N GLU A 149 -1.94 -5.75 18.84
CA GLU A 149 -1.61 -6.69 19.92
C GLU A 149 -2.04 -6.16 21.29
N GLY A 150 -1.90 -4.84 21.52
CA GLY A 150 -2.32 -4.20 22.77
C GLY A 150 -3.82 -3.96 22.91
N THR A 151 -4.56 -3.85 21.81
CA THR A 151 -5.99 -3.47 21.83
C THR A 151 -6.93 -4.57 21.39
N GLN A 152 -6.47 -5.53 20.58
CA GLN A 152 -7.27 -6.55 19.86
C GLN A 152 -8.43 -5.94 19.04
N SER A 153 -8.25 -4.69 18.60
CA SER A 153 -9.21 -3.93 17.81
C SER A 153 -8.56 -3.47 16.51
N SER A 154 -9.35 -3.22 15.48
CA SER A 154 -8.86 -2.72 14.20
C SER A 154 -8.04 -1.44 14.36
N VAL A 155 -6.94 -1.34 13.62
CA VAL A 155 -6.01 -0.18 13.64
C VAL A 155 -5.76 0.28 12.22
N ILE A 156 -5.91 1.59 11.99
CA ILE A 156 -5.76 2.24 10.69
C ILE A 156 -4.54 3.16 10.73
N GLY A 157 -3.64 3.04 9.77
CA GLY A 157 -2.50 3.95 9.63
C GLY A 157 -2.95 5.32 9.14
N VAL A 158 -2.52 6.37 9.83
CA VAL A 158 -2.81 7.76 9.47
C VAL A 158 -1.55 8.61 9.47
N GLN A 159 -1.57 9.70 8.72
CA GLN A 159 -0.59 10.80 8.77
C GLN A 159 -1.28 12.13 8.53
N THR A 160 -0.65 13.20 9.03
CA THR A 160 -1.08 14.57 8.76
C THR A 160 -0.79 14.94 7.30
N VAL A 161 -1.80 15.49 6.62
CA VAL A 161 -1.67 16.02 5.26
C VAL A 161 -1.99 17.53 5.24
N PRO A 162 -1.54 18.28 4.23
CA PRO A 162 -1.98 19.65 4.03
C PRO A 162 -3.51 19.75 3.91
N GLU A 163 -4.11 20.78 4.49
CA GLU A 163 -5.57 20.94 4.53
C GLU A 163 -6.21 20.93 3.13
N ASN A 164 -5.53 21.54 2.16
CA ASN A 164 -5.98 21.57 0.76
C ASN A 164 -5.93 20.22 0.05
N GLU A 165 -5.33 19.19 0.64
CA GLU A 165 -5.24 17.82 0.08
C GLU A 165 -6.21 16.84 0.73
N THR A 166 -6.90 17.22 1.81
CA THR A 166 -7.79 16.33 2.57
C THR A 166 -8.88 15.68 1.71
N HIS A 167 -9.37 16.37 0.69
CA HIS A 167 -10.38 15.86 -0.25
C HIS A 167 -9.94 14.64 -1.09
N ARG A 168 -8.66 14.28 -1.04
CA ARG A 168 -8.09 13.14 -1.78
C ARG A 168 -8.14 11.83 -0.99
N TYR A 169 -8.32 11.90 0.32
CA TYR A 169 -8.14 10.79 1.26
C TYR A 169 -9.40 10.54 2.08
N GLY A 170 -9.48 9.34 2.68
CA GLY A 170 -10.32 9.15 3.86
C GLY A 170 -9.74 9.93 5.02
N ILE A 171 -10.56 10.65 5.76
CA ILE A 171 -10.15 11.50 6.89
C ILE A 171 -10.81 10.97 8.16
N ILE A 172 -10.08 10.97 9.26
CA ILE A 172 -10.62 10.63 10.58
C ILE A 172 -11.07 11.87 11.35
N ASP A 173 -12.11 11.72 12.17
CA ASP A 173 -12.48 12.65 13.23
C ASP A 173 -11.97 12.10 14.58
N PRO A 174 -10.83 12.57 15.10
CA PRO A 174 -10.25 12.05 16.33
C PRO A 174 -10.99 12.56 17.57
N ILE A 175 -11.21 11.67 18.56
CA ILE A 175 -11.79 12.03 19.85
C ILE A 175 -10.69 12.31 20.88
N GLU A 176 -9.75 11.37 20.99
CA GLU A 176 -8.71 11.35 22.02
C GLU A 176 -7.41 10.81 21.44
N GLN A 177 -6.29 11.38 21.85
CA GLN A 177 -4.95 10.98 21.47
C GLN A 177 -4.16 10.49 22.68
N SER A 178 -3.48 9.36 22.52
CA SER A 178 -2.48 8.85 23.49
C SER A 178 -1.37 8.13 22.74
N ASN A 179 -0.14 8.58 22.88
CA ASN A 179 1.05 7.96 22.25
C ASN A 179 0.85 7.70 20.74
N ARG A 180 0.50 8.74 19.97
CA ARG A 180 0.23 8.67 18.50
C ARG A 180 -0.99 7.81 18.11
N ARG A 181 -1.70 7.22 19.08
CA ARG A 181 -2.93 6.47 18.83
C ARG A 181 -4.15 7.36 19.13
N TYR A 182 -5.10 7.34 18.20
CA TYR A 182 -6.35 8.09 18.30
C TYR A 182 -7.53 7.13 18.43
N GLN A 183 -8.46 7.48 19.32
CA GLN A 183 -9.83 6.98 19.21
C GLN A 183 -10.56 7.79 18.15
N VAL A 184 -11.32 7.13 17.28
CA VAL A 184 -11.96 7.76 16.14
C VAL A 184 -13.47 7.83 16.36
N ARG A 185 -14.04 9.03 16.19
CA ARG A 185 -15.49 9.25 16.20
C ARG A 185 -16.09 8.85 14.86
N GLN A 186 -15.48 9.30 13.77
CA GLN A 186 -16.00 9.13 12.43
C GLN A 186 -14.87 9.00 11.40
N PHE A 187 -15.15 8.21 10.36
CA PHE A 187 -14.34 8.10 9.15
C PHE A 187 -15.12 8.71 7.99
N VAL A 188 -14.52 9.61 7.24
CA VAL A 188 -15.14 10.33 6.11
C VAL A 188 -14.32 10.10 4.86
N GLU A 189 -14.88 9.38 3.87
CA GLU A 189 -14.22 9.14 2.59
C GLU A 189 -14.29 10.38 1.71
N LYS A 190 -13.13 10.92 1.33
CA LYS A 190 -12.98 12.05 0.40
C LYS A 190 -13.94 13.20 0.67
N PRO A 191 -13.85 13.86 1.82
CA PRO A 191 -14.71 14.98 2.16
C PRO A 191 -14.61 16.07 1.09
N ALA A 192 -15.68 16.85 0.90
CA ALA A 192 -15.61 18.03 0.04
C ALA A 192 -14.52 18.98 0.57
N GLN A 193 -13.91 19.76 -0.33
CA GLN A 193 -12.84 20.69 0.06
C GLN A 193 -13.32 21.66 1.16
N GLY A 194 -12.54 21.78 2.23
CA GLY A 194 -12.86 22.61 3.40
C GLY A 194 -13.89 22.03 4.37
N THR A 195 -14.35 20.76 4.17
CA THR A 195 -15.31 20.12 5.09
C THR A 195 -14.72 18.96 5.89
N ALA A 196 -13.41 18.71 5.73
CA ALA A 196 -12.73 17.65 6.45
C ALA A 196 -12.77 17.90 7.97
N PRO A 197 -13.10 16.88 8.80
CA PRO A 197 -13.17 17.04 10.25
C PRO A 197 -11.80 17.24 10.91
N SER A 198 -10.74 16.87 10.23
CA SER A 198 -9.34 17.06 10.62
C SER A 198 -8.43 16.99 9.39
N ASN A 199 -7.12 17.06 9.60
CA ASN A 199 -6.12 16.83 8.57
C ASN A 199 -5.38 15.47 8.73
N LEU A 200 -5.91 14.57 9.57
CA LEU A 200 -5.40 13.21 9.73
C LEU A 200 -5.99 12.30 8.66
N ALA A 201 -5.20 12.02 7.64
CA ALA A 201 -5.59 11.23 6.49
C ALA A 201 -5.24 9.75 6.67
N ILE A 202 -6.14 8.89 6.22
CA ILE A 202 -5.94 7.44 6.19
C ILE A 202 -4.90 7.12 5.11
N MET A 203 -3.87 6.39 5.51
CA MET A 203 -2.84 5.88 4.62
C MET A 203 -3.09 4.40 4.33
N GLY A 204 -2.48 3.90 3.29
CA GLY A 204 -2.74 2.57 2.75
C GLY A 204 -2.33 1.38 3.63
N ARG A 205 -2.38 1.50 4.95
CA ARG A 205 -2.04 0.43 5.90
C ARG A 205 -3.14 0.26 6.93
N TYR A 206 -3.62 -0.99 7.05
CA TYR A 206 -4.72 -1.36 7.94
C TYR A 206 -4.43 -2.68 8.61
N VAL A 207 -4.79 -2.81 9.87
CA VAL A 207 -4.99 -4.08 10.56
C VAL A 207 -6.48 -4.17 10.90
N LEU A 208 -7.16 -5.15 10.35
CA LEU A 208 -8.60 -5.29 10.46
C LEU A 208 -8.99 -6.59 11.15
N THR A 209 -10.06 -6.55 11.90
CA THR A 209 -10.73 -7.74 12.44
C THR A 209 -11.71 -8.33 11.41
N PRO A 210 -11.98 -9.63 11.44
CA PRO A 210 -12.80 -10.29 10.41
C PRO A 210 -14.27 -9.80 10.38
N GLU A 211 -14.74 -9.14 11.42
CA GLU A 211 -16.08 -8.54 11.50
C GLU A 211 -16.34 -7.52 10.37
N ILE A 212 -15.29 -6.93 9.80
CA ILE A 212 -15.39 -6.02 8.64
C ILE A 212 -16.13 -6.66 7.47
N PHE A 213 -16.02 -7.99 7.30
CA PHE A 213 -16.65 -8.69 6.19
C PHE A 213 -18.18 -8.67 6.25
N MET A 214 -18.78 -8.54 7.44
CA MET A 214 -20.23 -8.39 7.59
C MET A 214 -20.73 -7.10 6.91
N PHE A 215 -19.93 -6.04 6.95
CA PHE A 215 -20.28 -4.75 6.33
C PHE A 215 -19.95 -4.71 4.84
N LEU A 216 -18.94 -5.46 4.42
CA LEU A 216 -18.54 -5.57 3.01
C LEU A 216 -19.47 -6.52 2.22
N GLU A 217 -20.16 -7.47 2.87
CA GLU A 217 -21.03 -8.44 2.21
C GLU A 217 -22.23 -7.78 1.53
N ASN A 218 -22.79 -6.75 2.14
CA ASN A 218 -23.95 -6.02 1.60
C ASN A 218 -23.62 -5.19 0.34
N GLN A 219 -22.36 -5.07 -0.04
CA GLN A 219 -21.88 -4.41 -1.25
C GLN A 219 -22.49 -3.02 -1.50
N GLN A 220 -22.73 -2.25 -0.45
CA GLN A 220 -23.26 -0.89 -0.58
C GLN A 220 -22.19 0.02 -1.21
N THR A 221 -22.60 0.74 -2.24
CA THR A 221 -21.75 1.69 -2.96
C THR A 221 -21.74 3.04 -2.25
N GLY A 222 -20.55 3.63 -2.12
CA GLY A 222 -20.33 4.95 -1.57
C GLY A 222 -19.79 5.92 -2.62
N ALA A 223 -18.83 6.74 -2.25
CA ALA A 223 -18.22 7.73 -3.12
C ALA A 223 -17.72 7.11 -4.44
N GLY A 224 -18.01 7.76 -5.56
CA GLY A 224 -17.62 7.30 -6.89
C GLY A 224 -18.37 6.06 -7.40
N GLY A 225 -19.42 5.60 -6.72
CA GLY A 225 -20.16 4.37 -7.09
C GLY A 225 -19.40 3.08 -6.76
N GLU A 226 -18.34 3.17 -5.95
CA GLU A 226 -17.51 2.05 -5.53
C GLU A 226 -17.86 1.57 -4.12
N ILE A 227 -17.57 0.30 -3.82
CA ILE A 227 -17.64 -0.24 -2.46
C ILE A 227 -16.39 0.22 -1.73
N GLN A 228 -16.54 1.25 -0.89
CA GLN A 228 -15.45 1.86 -0.16
C GLN A 228 -15.10 1.09 1.11
N LEU A 229 -13.80 0.88 1.36
CA LEU A 229 -13.34 0.26 2.60
C LEU A 229 -13.58 1.19 3.80
N THR A 230 -13.43 2.49 3.61
CA THR A 230 -13.64 3.51 4.65
C THR A 230 -15.09 3.49 5.17
N ASP A 231 -16.07 3.32 4.30
CA ASP A 231 -17.49 3.23 4.70
C ASP A 231 -17.76 1.96 5.53
N ALA A 232 -17.11 0.85 5.18
CA ALA A 232 -17.22 -0.38 5.97
C ALA A 232 -16.52 -0.24 7.34
N ILE A 233 -15.38 0.45 7.41
CA ILE A 233 -14.66 0.75 8.65
C ILE A 233 -15.52 1.66 9.54
N GLN A 234 -16.21 2.65 8.97
CA GLN A 234 -17.12 3.51 9.71
C GLN A 234 -18.22 2.68 10.41
N ARG A 235 -18.83 1.74 9.70
CA ARG A 235 -19.86 0.85 10.28
C ARG A 235 -19.26 -0.11 11.31
N LEU A 236 -18.05 -0.60 11.07
CA LEU A 236 -17.35 -1.43 12.04
C LEU A 236 -17.13 -0.65 13.35
N ASN A 237 -16.81 0.64 13.27
CA ASN A 237 -16.60 1.51 14.42
C ASN A 237 -17.87 1.73 15.28
N GLU A 238 -19.06 1.48 14.71
CA GLU A 238 -20.34 1.53 15.46
C GLU A 238 -20.54 0.33 16.41
N ILE A 239 -19.92 -0.82 16.12
CA ILE A 239 -20.06 -2.05 16.91
C ILE A 239 -18.81 -2.42 17.72
N GLN A 240 -17.63 -1.95 17.30
CA GLN A 240 -16.38 -2.12 18.04
C GLN A 240 -15.50 -0.91 17.79
N ARG A 241 -14.62 -0.58 18.74
CA ARG A 241 -13.70 0.53 18.56
C ARG A 241 -12.71 0.26 17.45
N VAL A 242 -12.50 1.26 16.58
CA VAL A 242 -11.44 1.29 15.60
C VAL A 242 -10.47 2.41 16.01
N PHE A 243 -9.19 2.07 16.06
CA PHE A 243 -8.15 3.05 16.39
C PHE A 243 -7.47 3.52 15.11
N ALA A 244 -6.99 4.75 15.13
CA ALA A 244 -6.03 5.25 14.16
C ALA A 244 -4.66 5.40 14.82
N TYR A 245 -3.59 5.12 14.09
CA TYR A 245 -2.22 5.27 14.55
C TYR A 245 -1.41 6.12 13.59
N ASP A 246 -0.88 7.23 14.08
CA ASP A 246 0.04 8.10 13.35
C ASP A 246 1.42 7.46 13.33
N PHE A 247 1.69 6.65 12.31
CA PHE A 247 2.90 5.86 12.20
C PHE A 247 4.15 6.72 11.95
N GLU A 248 5.30 6.20 12.33
CA GLU A 248 6.60 6.80 12.06
C GLU A 248 7.12 6.33 10.71
N GLY A 249 7.68 7.26 9.94
CA GLY A 249 8.27 6.99 8.65
C GLY A 249 7.92 8.02 7.59
N THR A 250 8.59 7.91 6.45
CA THR A 250 8.34 8.74 5.27
C THR A 250 7.44 7.96 4.32
N ARG A 251 6.26 8.50 4.06
CA ARG A 251 5.33 7.96 3.07
C ARG A 251 5.62 8.54 1.69
N TYR A 252 5.57 7.68 0.70
CA TYR A 252 5.69 8.02 -0.72
C TYR A 252 4.42 7.59 -1.45
N ASP A 253 3.68 8.59 -1.98
CA ASP A 253 2.50 8.36 -2.83
C ASP A 253 2.95 8.07 -4.27
N VAL A 254 3.03 6.79 -4.62
CA VAL A 254 3.39 6.35 -5.97
C VAL A 254 2.17 6.13 -6.86
N GLY A 255 0.98 6.46 -6.38
CA GLY A 255 -0.27 6.46 -7.15
C GLY A 255 -0.47 7.67 -8.04
N GLU A 256 0.39 8.71 -7.90
CA GLU A 256 0.37 9.96 -8.66
C GLU A 256 1.69 10.16 -9.42
N LYS A 257 1.63 10.77 -10.62
CA LYS A 257 2.81 10.94 -11.48
C LYS A 257 3.95 11.69 -10.80
N LEU A 258 3.65 12.82 -10.14
CA LEU A 258 4.67 13.62 -9.46
C LEU A 258 5.23 12.87 -8.24
N GLY A 259 4.38 12.22 -7.44
CA GLY A 259 4.80 11.40 -6.31
C GLY A 259 5.71 10.26 -6.75
N PHE A 260 5.35 9.57 -7.83
CA PHE A 260 6.16 8.50 -8.42
C PHE A 260 7.56 8.98 -8.85
N ILE A 261 7.64 10.14 -9.53
CA ILE A 261 8.92 10.74 -9.97
C ILE A 261 9.78 11.10 -8.75
N LYS A 262 9.19 11.79 -7.75
CA LYS A 262 9.91 12.17 -6.52
C LYS A 262 10.44 10.94 -5.80
N THR A 263 9.61 9.92 -5.63
CA THR A 263 10.01 8.65 -4.99
C THR A 263 11.17 7.99 -5.74
N THR A 264 11.10 7.93 -7.08
CA THR A 264 12.16 7.34 -7.90
C THR A 264 13.49 8.10 -7.70
N ILE A 265 13.45 9.42 -7.67
CA ILE A 265 14.66 10.25 -7.41
C ILE A 265 15.20 9.98 -6.00
N GLU A 266 14.36 10.01 -4.98
CA GLU A 266 14.79 9.83 -3.59
C GLU A 266 15.36 8.43 -3.34
N VAL A 267 14.75 7.39 -3.92
CA VAL A 267 15.27 6.02 -3.84
C VAL A 267 16.60 5.89 -4.60
N ALA A 268 16.72 6.49 -5.79
CA ALA A 268 17.97 6.48 -6.56
C ALA A 268 19.12 7.19 -5.80
N LEU A 269 18.83 8.28 -5.08
CA LEU A 269 19.80 8.97 -4.22
C LEU A 269 20.27 8.15 -3.01
N GLN A 270 19.56 7.08 -2.65
CA GLN A 270 19.99 6.14 -1.60
C GLN A 270 20.92 5.05 -2.13
N GLN A 271 20.94 4.82 -3.46
CA GLN A 271 21.83 3.85 -4.10
C GLN A 271 23.22 4.45 -4.31
N THR A 272 24.24 3.83 -3.72
CA THR A 272 25.63 4.36 -3.72
C THR A 272 26.15 4.57 -5.15
N GLU A 273 25.82 3.67 -6.08
CA GLU A 273 26.24 3.70 -7.49
C GLU A 273 25.62 4.82 -8.32
N LEU A 274 24.46 5.33 -7.92
CA LEU A 274 23.73 6.38 -8.67
C LEU A 274 23.84 7.76 -8.02
N LYS A 275 24.13 7.82 -6.73
CA LYS A 275 23.95 9.00 -5.90
C LYS A 275 24.72 10.22 -6.39
N GLU A 276 26.03 10.09 -6.63
CA GLU A 276 26.89 11.23 -6.96
C GLU A 276 26.53 11.80 -8.33
N GLU A 277 26.43 10.94 -9.35
CA GLU A 277 26.11 11.35 -10.71
C GLU A 277 24.70 11.98 -10.80
N LEU A 278 23.73 11.42 -10.06
CA LEU A 278 22.37 11.95 -10.02
C LEU A 278 22.31 13.32 -9.34
N ILE A 279 23.06 13.54 -8.24
CA ILE A 279 23.15 14.85 -7.58
C ILE A 279 23.69 15.90 -8.53
N ASP A 280 24.76 15.59 -9.26
CA ASP A 280 25.38 16.54 -10.20
C ASP A 280 24.45 16.84 -11.38
N TYR A 281 23.74 15.84 -11.88
CA TYR A 281 22.72 16.03 -12.91
C TYR A 281 21.58 16.94 -12.43
N ILE A 282 21.02 16.70 -11.23
CA ILE A 282 19.95 17.53 -10.65
C ILE A 282 20.40 18.98 -10.48
N ARG A 283 21.62 19.21 -10.00
CA ARG A 283 22.18 20.56 -9.85
C ARG A 283 22.31 21.28 -11.20
N ALA A 284 22.82 20.56 -12.21
CA ALA A 284 22.97 21.13 -13.56
C ALA A 284 21.60 21.47 -14.18
N LEU A 285 20.58 20.64 -13.96
CA LEU A 285 19.21 20.87 -14.41
C LEU A 285 18.62 22.11 -13.74
N ALA A 286 18.73 22.23 -12.42
CA ALA A 286 18.22 23.38 -11.66
C ALA A 286 18.87 24.70 -12.10
N MET A 287 20.18 24.69 -12.42
CA MET A 287 20.88 25.89 -12.95
C MET A 287 20.33 26.31 -14.33
N LYS A 288 20.03 25.34 -15.22
CA LYS A 288 19.44 25.64 -16.55
C LYS A 288 18.05 26.28 -16.44
N GLU A 289 17.18 25.75 -15.59
CA GLU A 289 15.83 26.29 -15.38
C GLU A 289 15.87 27.69 -14.74
N SER A 290 16.80 27.97 -13.82
CA SER A 290 16.96 29.28 -13.17
C SER A 290 17.41 30.40 -14.12
N VAL A 291 17.94 30.07 -15.30
CA VAL A 291 18.36 31.05 -16.34
C VAL A 291 17.20 31.47 -17.24
N HIS A 292 16.07 30.73 -17.20
CA HIS A 292 14.87 30.98 -18.02
C HIS A 292 13.71 31.63 -17.24
N VAL A 293 13.89 31.97 -15.98
CA VAL A 293 12.98 32.74 -15.13
C VAL A 293 13.59 34.12 -14.86
#